data_2fbb061588b0d4c2b95bf9a9ab6d7454
#
_entry.id   2fbb061588b0d4c2b95bf9a9ab6d7454
#
_cell.length_a   1.000
_cell.length_b   1.000
_cell.length_c   1.000
_cell.angle_alpha   90.00
_cell.angle_beta   90.00
_cell.angle_gamma   90.00
#
_symmetry.space_group_name_H-M   'P 1'
#
loop_
_entity.id
_entity.type
_entity.pdbx_description
1 polymer ?
#
loop_
_entity_poly.entity_id
_entity_poly.type
_entity_poly.pdbx_seq_one_letter_code
_entity_poly.pdbx_strand_id
1 'polypeptide(L)'
;MRIVRLILSAALGISALVGIQILATDYWIWSAALTHAYGLMAFVGLDLALIFAVWRVTRVAVFGALLTATFQLVAMLGDIVGGQPAGLPASVFRNYLLADTAYVGLLFTQGLIMAITVGTWALPHLHGHWPGALRIVRH
;
A
#
# COMPACT_ATOMS: atom_id res chain seq x y z
N MET A 1 4.08 17.49 10.83
CA MET A 1 4.85 16.22 10.81
C MET A 1 4.22 15.11 11.67
N ARG A 2 3.86 15.37 12.97
CA ARG A 2 3.30 14.31 13.85
C ARG A 2 1.97 13.73 13.33
N ILE A 3 1.08 14.59 12.86
CA ILE A 3 -0.23 14.19 12.31
C ILE A 3 -0.04 13.30 11.07
N VAL A 4 0.85 13.67 10.16
CA VAL A 4 1.13 12.87 8.95
C VAL A 4 1.64 11.48 9.32
N ARG A 5 2.54 11.37 10.31
CA ARG A 5 3.02 10.07 10.80
C ARG A 5 1.89 9.20 11.34
N LEU A 6 0.99 9.78 12.13
CA LEU A 6 -0.16 9.08 12.69
C LEU A 6 -1.11 8.59 11.58
N ILE A 7 -1.48 9.47 10.65
CA ILE A 7 -2.39 9.12 9.56
C ILE A 7 -1.78 8.06 8.65
N LEU A 8 -0.50 8.21 8.28
CA LEU A 8 0.18 7.24 7.43
C LEU A 8 0.36 5.89 8.15
N SER A 9 0.73 5.89 9.43
CA SER A 9 0.83 4.64 10.21
C SER A 9 -0.54 3.96 10.35
N ALA A 10 -1.61 4.72 10.53
CA ALA A 10 -2.96 4.18 10.58
C ALA A 10 -3.38 3.56 9.23
N ALA A 11 -3.12 4.25 8.11
CA ALA A 11 -3.43 3.74 6.79
C ALA A 11 -2.64 2.45 6.45
N LEU A 12 -1.34 2.43 6.74
CA LEU A 12 -0.50 1.23 6.60
C LEU A 12 -0.98 0.09 7.52
N GLY A 13 -1.41 0.41 8.74
CA GLY A 13 -1.97 -0.56 9.67
C GLY A 13 -3.28 -1.18 9.16
N ILE A 14 -4.16 -0.37 8.59
CA ILE A 14 -5.41 -0.84 7.95
C ILE A 14 -5.05 -1.74 6.76
N SER A 15 -4.11 -1.33 5.90
CA SER A 15 -3.64 -2.13 4.77
C SER A 15 -3.14 -3.50 5.23
N ALA A 16 -2.26 -3.55 6.23
CA ALA A 16 -1.73 -4.79 6.78
C ALA A 16 -2.83 -5.68 7.36
N LEU A 17 -3.77 -5.12 8.12
CA LEU A 17 -4.88 -5.87 8.72
C LEU A 17 -5.81 -6.46 7.66
N VAL A 18 -6.17 -5.70 6.64
CA VAL A 18 -6.99 -6.20 5.53
C VAL A 18 -6.24 -7.27 4.74
N GLY A 19 -4.95 -7.09 4.48
CA GLY A 19 -4.11 -8.11 3.84
C GLY A 19 -4.05 -9.40 4.65
N ILE A 20 -3.90 -9.32 5.98
CA ILE A 20 -3.96 -10.49 6.88
C ILE A 20 -5.33 -11.14 6.84
N GLN A 21 -6.41 -10.35 6.83
CA GLN A 21 -7.77 -10.87 6.73
C GLN A 21 -7.95 -11.68 5.44
N ILE A 22 -7.55 -11.16 4.29
CA ILE A 22 -7.62 -11.88 3.00
C ILE A 22 -6.84 -13.19 3.10
N LEU A 23 -5.60 -13.16 3.59
CA LEU A 23 -4.77 -14.36 3.75
C LEU A 23 -5.38 -15.40 4.69
N ALA A 24 -6.14 -14.96 5.70
CA ALA A 24 -6.74 -15.86 6.69
C ALA A 24 -8.08 -16.43 6.26
N THR A 25 -8.86 -15.70 5.45
CA THR A 25 -10.25 -16.07 5.13
C THR A 25 -10.44 -16.53 3.70
N ASP A 26 -9.59 -16.11 2.77
CA ASP A 26 -9.70 -16.49 1.37
C ASP A 26 -8.95 -17.80 1.08
N TYR A 27 -9.64 -18.91 1.17
CA TYR A 27 -9.08 -20.23 0.82
C TYR A 27 -8.63 -20.32 -0.64
N TRP A 28 -9.29 -19.59 -1.54
CA TRP A 28 -9.00 -19.65 -2.96
C TRP A 28 -7.63 -19.07 -3.31
N ILE A 29 -7.17 -18.02 -2.61
CA ILE A 29 -5.85 -17.42 -2.84
C ILE A 29 -4.71 -18.45 -2.61
N TRP A 30 -4.90 -19.37 -1.67
CA TRP A 30 -3.93 -20.42 -1.34
C TRP A 30 -3.98 -21.59 -2.30
N SER A 31 -5.15 -21.91 -2.85
CA SER A 31 -5.35 -23.09 -3.70
C SER A 31 -5.13 -22.80 -5.18
N ALA A 32 -5.54 -21.64 -5.66
CA ALA A 32 -5.53 -21.30 -7.08
C ALA A 32 -4.60 -20.13 -7.45
N ALA A 33 -4.21 -19.28 -6.50
CA ALA A 33 -3.42 -18.08 -6.74
C ALA A 33 -2.24 -17.93 -5.77
N LEU A 34 -1.48 -18.98 -5.55
CA LEU A 34 -0.41 -19.04 -4.55
C LEU A 34 0.63 -17.92 -4.68
N THR A 35 0.94 -17.49 -5.90
CA THR A 35 1.85 -16.35 -6.15
C THR A 35 1.28 -15.04 -5.60
N HIS A 36 -0.04 -14.84 -5.66
CA HIS A 36 -0.73 -13.69 -5.09
C HIS A 36 -0.72 -13.75 -3.56
N ALA A 37 -0.87 -14.94 -2.97
CA ALA A 37 -0.76 -15.13 -1.53
C ALA A 37 0.63 -14.70 -1.02
N TYR A 38 1.70 -15.17 -1.64
CA TYR A 38 3.07 -14.76 -1.28
C TYR A 38 3.32 -13.28 -1.54
N GLY A 39 2.81 -12.73 -2.64
CA GLY A 39 2.88 -11.30 -2.92
C GLY A 39 2.20 -10.48 -1.83
N LEU A 40 0.99 -10.87 -1.43
CA LEU A 40 0.26 -10.19 -0.37
C LEU A 40 0.96 -10.32 1.00
N MET A 41 1.54 -11.47 1.32
CA MET A 41 2.37 -11.62 2.53
C MET A 41 3.56 -10.66 2.53
N ALA A 42 4.24 -10.51 1.40
CA ALA A 42 5.35 -9.58 1.26
C ALA A 42 4.89 -8.13 1.47
N PHE A 43 3.74 -7.73 0.91
CA PHE A 43 3.18 -6.39 1.12
C PHE A 43 2.77 -6.15 2.57
N VAL A 44 2.14 -7.12 3.23
CA VAL A 44 1.82 -7.03 4.67
C VAL A 44 3.11 -6.82 5.49
N GLY A 45 4.16 -7.57 5.19
CA GLY A 45 5.46 -7.42 5.85
C GLY A 45 6.08 -6.05 5.62
N LEU A 46 5.99 -5.51 4.39
CA LEU A 46 6.45 -4.17 4.04
C LEU A 46 5.66 -3.09 4.76
N ASP A 47 4.33 -3.19 4.82
CA ASP A 47 3.47 -2.24 5.52
C ASP A 47 3.84 -2.17 7.01
N LEU A 48 4.03 -3.31 7.67
CA LEU A 48 4.46 -3.37 9.06
C LEU A 48 5.85 -2.76 9.28
N ALA A 49 6.80 -3.05 8.39
CA ALA A 49 8.13 -2.45 8.43
C ALA A 49 8.07 -0.92 8.21
N LEU A 50 7.23 -0.45 7.29
CA LEU A 50 7.04 0.97 7.02
C LEU A 50 6.39 1.71 8.19
N ILE A 51 5.45 1.11 8.92
CA ILE A 51 4.91 1.68 10.16
C ILE A 51 6.04 2.01 11.13
N PHE A 52 6.94 1.06 11.35
CA PHE A 52 8.10 1.28 12.21
C PHE A 52 9.04 2.36 11.65
N ALA A 53 9.32 2.32 10.35
CA ALA A 53 10.21 3.27 9.68
C ALA A 53 9.66 4.71 9.68
N VAL A 54 8.35 4.93 9.60
CA VAL A 54 7.70 6.26 9.67
C VAL A 54 8.11 7.03 10.93
N TRP A 55 8.32 6.32 12.06
CA TRP A 55 8.71 6.94 13.33
C TRP A 55 10.21 7.17 13.46
N ARG A 56 11.03 6.46 12.68
CA ARG A 56 12.50 6.54 12.72
C ARG A 56 13.07 7.45 11.62
N VAL A 57 12.69 7.20 10.36
CA VAL A 57 13.27 7.85 9.17
C VAL A 57 12.14 8.32 8.24
N THR A 58 11.39 9.32 8.66
CA THR A 58 10.11 9.71 8.04
C THR A 58 10.16 9.94 6.53
N ARG A 59 11.20 10.60 5.99
CA ARG A 59 11.28 10.88 4.55
C ARG A 59 11.43 9.62 3.71
N VAL A 60 12.31 8.73 4.13
CA VAL A 60 12.55 7.44 3.45
C VAL A 60 11.31 6.57 3.54
N ALA A 61 10.65 6.56 4.71
CA ALA A 61 9.44 5.78 4.92
C ALA A 61 8.25 6.30 4.09
N VAL A 62 8.08 7.62 3.95
CA VAL A 62 7.04 8.21 3.09
C VAL A 62 7.29 7.84 1.63
N PHE A 63 8.54 7.90 1.17
CA PHE A 63 8.89 7.46 -0.19
C PHE A 63 8.69 5.94 -0.37
N GLY A 64 9.11 5.14 0.61
CA GLY A 64 8.88 3.69 0.61
C GLY A 64 7.39 3.35 0.57
N ALA A 65 6.56 4.03 1.38
CA ALA A 65 5.12 3.84 1.38
C ALA A 65 4.48 4.21 0.03
N LEU A 66 4.95 5.30 -0.62
CA LEU A 66 4.50 5.66 -1.97
C LEU A 66 4.81 4.56 -2.98
N LEU A 67 6.05 4.07 -2.99
CA LEU A 67 6.47 3.01 -3.93
C LEU A 67 5.68 1.72 -3.69
N THR A 68 5.57 1.28 -2.44
CA THR A 68 4.86 0.05 -2.07
C THR A 68 3.39 0.14 -2.44
N ALA A 69 2.72 1.24 -2.09
CA ALA A 69 1.31 1.44 -2.40
C ALA A 69 1.07 1.53 -3.91
N THR A 70 1.95 2.22 -4.66
CA THR A 70 1.86 2.29 -6.13
C THR A 70 2.00 0.91 -6.75
N PHE A 71 3.00 0.14 -6.32
CA PHE A 71 3.24 -1.19 -6.87
C PHE A 71 2.10 -2.15 -6.57
N GLN A 72 1.60 -2.14 -5.34
CA GLN A 72 0.46 -2.97 -4.93
C GLN A 72 -0.81 -2.57 -5.69
N LEU A 73 -1.09 -1.27 -5.83
CA LEU A 73 -2.24 -0.78 -6.58
C LEU A 73 -2.18 -1.19 -8.05
N VAL A 74 -1.01 -1.06 -8.69
CA VAL A 74 -0.81 -1.47 -10.09
C VAL A 74 -0.99 -2.98 -10.25
N ALA A 75 -0.47 -3.79 -9.33
CA ALA A 75 -0.67 -5.24 -9.34
C ALA A 75 -2.15 -5.61 -9.23
N MET A 76 -2.87 -5.02 -8.25
CA MET A 76 -4.31 -5.25 -8.05
C MET A 76 -5.15 -4.81 -9.25
N LEU A 77 -4.85 -3.65 -9.85
CA LEU A 77 -5.52 -3.19 -11.08
C LEU A 77 -5.20 -4.11 -12.27
N GLY A 78 -3.96 -4.61 -12.34
CA GLY A 78 -3.56 -5.61 -13.34
C GLY A 78 -4.40 -6.88 -13.26
N ASP A 79 -4.68 -7.36 -12.05
CA ASP A 79 -5.54 -8.53 -11.81
C ASP A 79 -6.98 -8.28 -12.27
N ILE A 80 -7.52 -7.07 -12.03
CA ILE A 80 -8.87 -6.70 -12.47
C ILE A 80 -8.96 -6.64 -14.01
N VAL A 81 -7.92 -6.12 -14.67
CA VAL A 81 -7.96 -5.87 -16.13
C VAL A 81 -7.62 -7.13 -16.93
N GLY A 82 -6.66 -7.92 -16.50
CA GLY A 82 -6.11 -9.01 -17.30
C GLY A 82 -5.76 -10.29 -16.54
N GLY A 83 -6.04 -10.37 -15.23
CA GLY A 83 -5.73 -11.55 -14.44
C GLY A 83 -6.54 -12.77 -14.88
N GLN A 84 -5.84 -13.90 -15.08
CA GLN A 84 -6.45 -15.20 -15.43
C GLN A 84 -5.79 -16.35 -14.64
N PRO A 85 -5.91 -16.33 -13.30
CA PRO A 85 -5.31 -17.40 -12.52
C PRO A 85 -6.09 -18.70 -12.70
N ALA A 86 -5.36 -19.82 -12.67
CA ALA A 86 -5.92 -21.17 -12.66
C ALA A 86 -6.91 -21.50 -13.80
N GLY A 87 -6.75 -20.86 -14.97
CA GLY A 87 -7.60 -21.15 -16.14
C GLY A 87 -9.02 -20.59 -16.07
N LEU A 88 -9.31 -19.73 -15.09
CA LEU A 88 -10.60 -19.03 -15.02
C LEU A 88 -10.71 -17.95 -16.10
N PRO A 89 -11.90 -17.76 -16.72
CA PRO A 89 -12.13 -16.62 -17.58
C PRO A 89 -11.90 -15.30 -16.84
N ALA A 90 -11.26 -14.32 -17.50
CA ALA A 90 -10.93 -13.02 -16.89
C ALA A 90 -12.17 -12.31 -16.32
N SER A 91 -13.34 -12.45 -16.94
CA SER A 91 -14.59 -11.87 -16.44
C SER A 91 -15.05 -12.48 -15.11
N VAL A 92 -14.88 -13.78 -14.94
CA VAL A 92 -15.24 -14.48 -13.69
C VAL A 92 -14.30 -14.06 -12.58
N PHE A 93 -13.00 -14.04 -12.85
CA PHE A 93 -12.00 -13.62 -11.88
C PHE A 93 -12.20 -12.16 -11.45
N ARG A 94 -12.40 -11.25 -12.41
CA ARG A 94 -12.68 -9.84 -12.11
C ARG A 94 -13.92 -9.65 -11.24
N ASN A 95 -15.02 -10.36 -11.56
CA ASN A 95 -16.24 -10.28 -10.77
C ASN A 95 -16.04 -10.81 -9.35
N TYR A 96 -15.24 -11.87 -9.20
CA TYR A 96 -14.84 -12.39 -7.88
C TYR A 96 -14.10 -11.33 -7.07
N LEU A 97 -13.05 -10.71 -7.63
CA LEU A 97 -12.26 -9.68 -6.94
C LEU A 97 -13.11 -8.47 -6.55
N LEU A 98 -13.99 -8.00 -7.45
CA LEU A 98 -14.84 -6.83 -7.19
C LEU A 98 -15.99 -7.12 -6.23
N ALA A 99 -16.38 -8.38 -6.04
CA ALA A 99 -17.36 -8.78 -5.04
C ALA A 99 -16.73 -8.94 -3.65
N ASP A 100 -15.43 -9.13 -3.54
CA ASP A 100 -14.73 -9.21 -2.26
C ASP A 100 -14.52 -7.80 -1.66
N THR A 101 -15.25 -7.52 -0.60
CA THR A 101 -15.17 -6.24 0.11
C THR A 101 -13.79 -5.98 0.73
N ALA A 102 -13.07 -7.02 1.14
CA ALA A 102 -11.71 -6.89 1.68
C ALA A 102 -10.72 -6.49 0.57
N TYR A 103 -10.82 -7.11 -0.61
CA TYR A 103 -10.01 -6.75 -1.76
C TYR A 103 -10.26 -5.30 -2.21
N VAL A 104 -11.52 -4.92 -2.36
CA VAL A 104 -11.91 -3.53 -2.71
C VAL A 104 -11.45 -2.54 -1.63
N GLY A 105 -11.60 -2.90 -0.36
CA GLY A 105 -11.12 -2.09 0.77
C GLY A 105 -9.61 -1.89 0.74
N LEU A 106 -8.85 -2.94 0.40
CA LEU A 106 -7.39 -2.85 0.24
C LEU A 106 -7.01 -1.91 -0.91
N LEU A 107 -7.70 -2.00 -2.05
CA LEU A 107 -7.47 -1.14 -3.21
C LEU A 107 -7.69 0.35 -2.86
N PHE A 108 -8.78 0.68 -2.16
CA PHE A 108 -9.01 2.04 -1.67
C PHE A 108 -7.94 2.49 -0.67
N THR A 109 -7.49 1.61 0.21
CA THR A 109 -6.45 1.92 1.20
C THR A 109 -5.12 2.25 0.51
N GLN A 110 -4.74 1.54 -0.55
CA GLN A 110 -3.55 1.87 -1.34
C GLN A 110 -3.68 3.23 -2.02
N GLY A 111 -4.83 3.54 -2.60
CA GLY A 111 -5.12 4.87 -3.15
C GLY A 111 -5.00 5.98 -2.09
N LEU A 112 -5.48 5.73 -0.88
CA LEU A 112 -5.36 6.67 0.25
C LEU A 112 -3.91 6.86 0.68
N ILE A 113 -3.12 5.79 0.81
CA ILE A 113 -1.67 5.88 1.14
C ILE A 113 -0.95 6.71 0.07
N MET A 114 -1.22 6.48 -1.21
CA MET A 114 -0.66 7.29 -2.29
C MET A 114 -1.05 8.77 -2.16
N ALA A 115 -2.32 9.08 -1.92
CA ALA A 115 -2.79 10.45 -1.77
C ALA A 115 -2.11 11.16 -0.58
N ILE A 116 -1.99 10.49 0.57
CA ILE A 116 -1.30 11.01 1.76
C ILE A 116 0.18 11.29 1.44
N THR A 117 0.86 10.33 0.82
CA THR A 117 2.30 10.44 0.53
C THR A 117 2.58 11.52 -0.51
N VAL A 118 1.83 11.58 -1.61
CA VAL A 118 1.93 12.64 -2.62
C VAL A 118 1.61 14.01 -2.01
N GLY A 119 0.55 14.11 -1.20
CA GLY A 119 0.19 15.34 -0.51
C GLY A 119 1.31 15.86 0.40
N THR A 120 2.02 14.98 1.10
CA THR A 120 3.15 15.38 1.96
C THR A 120 4.35 15.92 1.17
N TRP A 121 4.50 15.53 -0.09
CA TRP A 121 5.54 16.06 -1.00
C TRP A 121 5.10 17.33 -1.70
N ALA A 122 3.85 17.42 -2.14
CA ALA A 122 3.33 18.53 -2.92
C ALA A 122 3.06 19.79 -2.08
N LEU A 123 2.48 19.66 -0.89
CA LEU A 123 2.09 20.78 -0.04
C LEU A 123 3.23 21.76 0.31
N PRO A 124 4.46 21.32 0.68
CA PRO A 124 5.56 22.22 0.94
C PRO A 124 6.00 23.02 -0.28
N HIS A 125 5.89 22.45 -1.48
CA HIS A 125 6.24 23.13 -2.72
C HIS A 125 5.22 24.20 -3.11
N LEU A 126 3.93 23.95 -2.83
CA LEU A 126 2.85 24.91 -3.11
C LEU A 126 2.92 26.14 -2.22
N HIS A 127 3.47 26.04 -1.02
CA HIS A 127 3.57 27.14 -0.06
C HIS A 127 4.94 27.84 -0.04
N GLY A 128 5.85 27.52 -0.96
CA GLY A 128 7.15 28.19 -1.09
C GLY A 128 8.10 28.09 0.11
N HIS A 129 7.76 27.30 1.12
CA HIS A 129 8.54 27.14 2.34
C HIS A 129 9.05 25.71 2.49
N TRP A 130 10.27 25.46 2.00
CA TRP A 130 11.04 24.32 2.49
C TRP A 130 11.58 24.65 3.89
N PRO A 131 11.17 24.00 4.96
CA PRO A 131 11.87 24.14 6.21
C PRO A 131 13.22 23.44 6.09
N GLY A 132 14.26 24.23 5.91
CA GLY A 132 15.63 23.81 6.16
C GLY A 132 16.21 22.82 5.16
N ALA A 133 16.77 23.35 4.05
CA ALA A 133 17.95 22.76 3.46
C ALA A 133 18.92 22.31 4.55
N LEU A 134 19.42 21.09 4.41
CA LEU A 134 20.53 20.52 5.15
C LEU A 134 21.51 21.59 5.64
N ARG A 135 21.42 22.01 6.90
CA ARG A 135 22.60 22.55 7.59
C ARG A 135 23.51 21.34 7.80
N ILE A 136 24.40 21.14 6.84
CA ILE A 136 25.63 20.39 7.08
C ILE A 136 26.38 21.22 8.11
N VAL A 137 26.29 20.85 9.37
CA VAL A 137 27.19 21.35 10.40
C VAL A 137 28.54 20.73 10.07
N ARG A 138 29.39 21.54 9.42
CA ARG A 138 30.83 21.28 9.39
C ARG A 138 31.35 21.60 10.80
N HIS A 139 31.79 20.60 11.47
CA HIS A 139 32.82 20.69 12.53
C HIS A 139 34.06 19.99 12.04
#